data_f7ff25a2bd54b3f80dc818c583dcb36d
#
_entry.id   f7ff25a2bd54b3f80dc818c583dcb36d
#
_cell.length_a   1.000
_cell.length_b   1.000
_cell.length_c   1.000
_cell.angle_alpha   90.00
_cell.angle_beta   90.00
_cell.angle_gamma   90.00
#
_symmetry.space_group_name_H-M   'P 1'
#
loop_
_entity.id
_entity.type
_entity.pdbx_description
1 polymer ?
#
loop_
_entity_poly.entity_id
_entity_poly.type
_entity_poly.pdbx_seq_one_letter_code
_entity_poly.pdbx_strand_id
1 'polypeptide(L)'
;MATLIPAIGSSAFDSTGERRLAERLEQKLDADYLLWHNVPIGPKQTHPDFVVLHARRGLLVLETKDWRLQTVQNATRQAWTILDNGRPKVVINPLAQARHCAIQVVNALERDPQLVQAEGPHKGKLAFPWGHGVVFTRITRKEFETSGLAETIDPHYVICQDEMLEHADPEEFQQRLWNMFAHRFGGAITLPQLDRVRWIMFPQVRVQTQGALFDDNDADAQLPDIMRVMDLQQEQLARSLGDGHRVIHGVAGSGKTMVLGYRAEYLARAHAAGKPVLVLCYNEPLAVKLAATMAAKGLSERVHCVHFHKWARAQLVAYGQALPANNLSQDAFFADMVQRVITGVDRGHIPTGQYLAVLIDEGHDFAPEWLKLVTQMVDPTTNSLLVLYDDAQSIYERGRKKNFSFKSVGIQAQGRTTILKINYRNTRQILQTANAIAGDLLTAEDRDDDGIPLVKPVSCGRDGPEPIVINLPTLPEQAAKIAELLQGAHADGFAWGDMAVLCRDKDTRDLCARTLAKRGVPVQNRLGPGDYDPLANSVKVMTMKVSKGLEFPVVAIPGVERLEHMGAEATEPGEGAQALSEAEAQARRDAARVLYVAATRATQRLVLGSV
;
A
#
# COMPACT_ATOMS: atom_id res chain seq x y z
N MET A 1 15.75 8.28 -9.86
CA MET A 1 15.43 7.13 -10.72
C MET A 1 13.99 6.74 -10.48
N ALA A 2 13.23 6.48 -11.54
CA ALA A 2 11.86 5.98 -11.45
C ALA A 2 11.82 4.56 -10.87
N THR A 3 10.66 4.13 -10.38
CA THR A 3 10.46 2.78 -9.86
C THR A 3 9.32 2.11 -10.60
N LEU A 4 9.58 0.92 -11.14
CA LEU A 4 8.58 0.11 -11.85
C LEU A 4 7.62 -0.57 -10.86
N ILE A 5 6.37 -0.62 -11.22
CA ILE A 5 5.29 -1.28 -10.47
C ILE A 5 4.69 -2.39 -11.35
N PRO A 6 4.81 -3.63 -10.94
CA PRO A 6 5.58 -4.18 -9.82
C PRO A 6 7.09 -4.10 -10.06
N ALA A 7 7.89 -4.16 -8.97
CA ALA A 7 9.35 -4.07 -9.08
C ALA A 7 9.93 -5.16 -9.98
N ILE A 8 11.03 -4.86 -10.70
CA ILE A 8 11.69 -5.77 -11.64
C ILE A 8 11.95 -7.16 -11.04
N GLY A 9 12.36 -7.22 -9.77
CA GLY A 9 12.64 -8.49 -9.08
C GLY A 9 11.42 -9.38 -8.82
N SER A 10 10.20 -8.82 -8.87
CA SER A 10 8.93 -9.53 -8.67
C SER A 10 8.09 -9.67 -9.94
N SER A 11 8.55 -9.09 -11.06
CA SER A 11 7.84 -9.15 -12.34
C SER A 11 8.25 -10.38 -13.16
N ALA A 12 7.26 -11.02 -13.76
CA ALA A 12 7.48 -11.99 -14.81
C ALA A 12 7.53 -11.25 -16.16
N PHE A 13 8.62 -11.38 -16.89
CA PHE A 13 8.80 -10.79 -18.21
C PHE A 13 8.67 -11.86 -19.28
N ASP A 14 7.94 -11.57 -20.34
CA ASP A 14 7.74 -12.50 -21.47
C ASP A 14 9.00 -12.63 -22.33
N SER A 15 9.89 -11.64 -22.30
CA SER A 15 11.14 -11.64 -23.05
C SER A 15 12.31 -10.95 -22.30
N THR A 16 13.52 -11.29 -22.71
CA THR A 16 14.73 -10.61 -22.22
C THR A 16 14.80 -9.14 -22.64
N GLY A 17 14.17 -8.80 -23.76
CA GLY A 17 14.06 -7.43 -24.27
C GLY A 17 13.17 -6.57 -23.39
N GLU A 18 12.05 -7.11 -22.98
CA GLU A 18 11.10 -6.46 -22.08
C GLU A 18 11.73 -6.16 -20.72
N ARG A 19 12.44 -7.13 -20.14
CA ARG A 19 13.21 -6.91 -18.91
C ARG A 19 14.26 -5.81 -19.06
N ARG A 20 14.99 -5.81 -20.19
CA ARG A 20 15.95 -4.75 -20.50
C ARG A 20 15.29 -3.37 -20.56
N LEU A 21 14.13 -3.25 -21.23
CA LEU A 21 13.40 -1.99 -21.26
C LEU A 21 13.00 -1.54 -19.86
N ALA A 22 12.50 -2.45 -19.01
CA ALA A 22 12.18 -2.16 -17.62
C ALA A 22 13.37 -1.56 -16.87
N GLU A 23 14.55 -2.19 -16.97
CA GLU A 23 15.79 -1.70 -16.35
C GLU A 23 16.19 -0.31 -16.89
N ARG A 24 16.01 -0.04 -18.19
CA ARG A 24 16.33 1.26 -18.79
C ARG A 24 15.33 2.34 -18.39
N LEU A 25 14.05 2.02 -18.30
CA LEU A 25 13.04 2.96 -17.79
C LEU A 25 13.36 3.37 -16.34
N GLU A 26 13.71 2.43 -15.46
CA GLU A 26 14.10 2.78 -14.10
C GLU A 26 15.38 3.64 -14.03
N GLN A 27 16.39 3.31 -14.84
CA GLN A 27 17.69 3.98 -14.81
C GLN A 27 17.66 5.40 -15.41
N LYS A 28 16.90 5.58 -16.50
CA LYS A 28 16.95 6.81 -17.33
C LYS A 28 15.83 7.80 -17.04
N LEU A 29 14.80 7.39 -16.31
CA LEU A 29 13.71 8.27 -15.90
C LEU A 29 13.92 8.76 -14.47
N ASP A 30 13.50 10.00 -14.23
CA ASP A 30 13.57 10.62 -12.91
C ASP A 30 12.53 10.05 -11.93
N ALA A 31 12.64 10.39 -10.67
CA ALA A 31 11.80 9.82 -9.62
C ALA A 31 10.34 10.34 -9.63
N ASP A 32 10.03 11.34 -10.46
CA ASP A 32 8.68 11.88 -10.66
C ASP A 32 7.86 11.14 -11.73
N TYR A 33 8.45 10.07 -12.33
CA TYR A 33 7.75 9.17 -13.22
C TYR A 33 7.12 8.00 -12.47
N LEU A 34 5.90 7.67 -12.82
CA LEU A 34 5.22 6.45 -12.40
C LEU A 34 5.24 5.45 -13.55
N LEU A 35 5.73 4.25 -13.26
CA LEU A 35 5.90 3.19 -14.25
C LEU A 35 5.08 1.97 -13.85
N TRP A 36 4.35 1.38 -14.80
CA TRP A 36 3.67 0.10 -14.62
C TRP A 36 4.05 -0.87 -15.72
N HIS A 37 4.18 -2.15 -15.36
CA HIS A 37 4.48 -3.24 -16.26
C HIS A 37 3.40 -4.30 -16.17
N ASN A 38 2.90 -4.72 -17.33
CA ASN A 38 1.96 -5.86 -17.50
C ASN A 38 0.75 -5.81 -16.56
N VAL A 39 0.18 -4.63 -16.33
CA VAL A 39 -0.98 -4.42 -15.47
C VAL A 39 -2.25 -4.60 -16.28
N PRO A 40 -3.13 -5.57 -15.92
CA PRO A 40 -4.37 -5.81 -16.68
C PRO A 40 -5.36 -4.65 -16.50
N ILE A 41 -5.94 -4.19 -17.60
CA ILE A 41 -6.85 -3.03 -17.62
C ILE A 41 -8.16 -3.37 -18.35
N GLY A 42 -9.25 -2.92 -17.74
CA GLY A 42 -10.59 -3.00 -18.29
C GLY A 42 -11.22 -4.40 -18.31
N PRO A 43 -12.46 -4.54 -18.81
CA PRO A 43 -13.23 -5.79 -18.75
C PRO A 43 -12.59 -6.96 -19.51
N LYS A 44 -11.81 -6.64 -20.55
CA LYS A 44 -11.12 -7.62 -21.37
C LYS A 44 -9.75 -7.99 -20.85
N GLN A 45 -9.36 -7.45 -19.67
CA GLN A 45 -8.02 -7.67 -19.07
C GLN A 45 -6.90 -7.46 -20.09
N THR A 46 -6.91 -6.32 -20.79
CA THR A 46 -5.84 -5.96 -21.71
C THR A 46 -4.59 -5.64 -20.91
N HIS A 47 -3.48 -6.26 -21.27
CA HIS A 47 -2.19 -6.11 -20.61
C HIS A 47 -1.26 -5.25 -21.47
N PRO A 48 -1.13 -3.93 -21.21
CA PRO A 48 -0.07 -3.14 -21.83
C PRO A 48 1.28 -3.56 -21.26
N ASP A 49 2.30 -3.69 -22.11
CA ASP A 49 3.64 -4.06 -21.64
C ASP A 49 4.15 -3.01 -20.63
N PHE A 50 4.08 -1.73 -20.99
CA PHE A 50 4.44 -0.64 -20.09
C PHE A 50 3.46 0.53 -20.16
N VAL A 51 3.23 1.14 -19.02
CA VAL A 51 2.52 2.43 -18.90
C VAL A 51 3.41 3.40 -18.13
N VAL A 52 3.64 4.57 -18.69
CA VAL A 52 4.49 5.63 -18.14
C VAL A 52 3.63 6.85 -17.89
N LEU A 53 3.64 7.39 -16.68
CA LEU A 53 2.93 8.62 -16.33
C LEU A 53 3.88 9.64 -15.76
N HIS A 54 3.74 10.87 -16.21
CA HIS A 54 4.46 12.02 -15.65
C HIS A 54 3.52 13.20 -15.47
N ALA A 55 3.60 13.91 -14.35
CA ALA A 55 2.66 14.97 -13.99
C ALA A 55 2.54 16.08 -15.03
N ARG A 56 3.64 16.46 -15.69
CA ARG A 56 3.69 17.54 -16.68
C ARG A 56 3.67 17.06 -18.14
N ARG A 57 3.61 15.76 -18.38
CA ARG A 57 3.73 15.21 -19.73
C ARG A 57 2.47 14.43 -20.15
N GLY A 58 1.83 13.74 -19.18
CA GLY A 58 0.67 12.89 -19.45
C GLY A 58 1.01 11.40 -19.37
N LEU A 59 0.20 10.58 -20.01
CA LEU A 59 0.25 9.11 -19.97
C LEU A 59 0.77 8.56 -21.31
N LEU A 60 1.76 7.66 -21.26
CA LEU A 60 2.30 6.98 -22.43
C LEU A 60 2.19 5.45 -22.25
N VAL A 61 1.68 4.77 -23.27
CA VAL A 61 1.61 3.31 -23.32
C VAL A 61 2.61 2.79 -24.34
N LEU A 62 3.47 1.86 -23.91
CA LEU A 62 4.51 1.28 -24.77
C LEU A 62 4.23 -0.22 -24.98
N GLU A 63 4.41 -0.65 -26.20
CA GLU A 63 4.43 -2.05 -26.61
C GLU A 63 5.87 -2.45 -26.94
N THR A 64 6.32 -3.58 -26.43
CA THR A 64 7.70 -4.08 -26.59
C THR A 64 7.76 -5.24 -27.56
N LYS A 65 8.70 -5.20 -28.49
CA LYS A 65 8.93 -6.33 -29.41
C LYS A 65 10.41 -6.75 -29.40
N ASP A 66 10.66 -7.97 -28.93
CA ASP A 66 12.01 -8.57 -28.87
C ASP A 66 12.34 -9.33 -30.17
N TRP A 67 11.97 -8.73 -31.30
CA TRP A 67 12.21 -9.31 -32.64
C TRP A 67 13.52 -8.84 -33.24
N ARG A 68 14.17 -9.71 -34.01
CA ARG A 68 15.27 -9.35 -34.89
C ARG A 68 14.73 -9.03 -36.27
N LEU A 69 15.38 -8.16 -37.03
CA LEU A 69 14.96 -7.82 -38.39
C LEU A 69 14.75 -9.07 -39.27
N GLN A 70 15.63 -10.04 -39.14
CA GLN A 70 15.60 -11.32 -39.88
C GLN A 70 14.33 -12.17 -39.59
N THR A 71 13.67 -11.94 -38.48
CA THR A 71 12.41 -12.64 -38.15
C THR A 71 11.19 -11.98 -38.74
N VAL A 72 11.29 -10.76 -39.24
CA VAL A 72 10.20 -10.03 -39.90
C VAL A 72 10.22 -10.38 -41.39
N GLN A 73 9.19 -11.09 -41.86
CA GLN A 73 9.08 -11.48 -43.27
C GLN A 73 8.29 -10.47 -44.10
N ASN A 74 7.23 -9.94 -43.53
CA ASN A 74 6.38 -8.94 -44.19
C ASN A 74 5.82 -7.98 -43.15
N ALA A 75 5.75 -6.71 -43.49
CA ALA A 75 5.21 -5.67 -42.62
C ALA A 75 4.25 -4.78 -43.41
N THR A 76 3.04 -4.60 -42.90
CA THR A 76 2.06 -3.66 -43.43
C THR A 76 1.52 -2.76 -42.32
N ARG A 77 0.77 -1.73 -42.65
CA ARG A 77 0.11 -0.86 -41.66
C ARG A 77 -0.94 -1.59 -40.81
N GLN A 78 -1.41 -2.76 -41.22
CA GLN A 78 -2.46 -3.52 -40.52
C GLN A 78 -1.90 -4.71 -39.77
N ALA A 79 -1.04 -5.50 -40.41
CA ALA A 79 -0.53 -6.75 -39.87
C ALA A 79 0.91 -7.01 -40.32
N TRP A 80 1.65 -7.73 -39.49
CA TRP A 80 3.01 -8.18 -39.76
C TRP A 80 3.07 -9.70 -39.78
N THR A 81 3.95 -10.24 -40.61
CA THR A 81 4.26 -11.68 -40.62
C THR A 81 5.66 -11.86 -40.03
N ILE A 82 5.73 -12.57 -38.92
CA ILE A 82 6.98 -12.87 -38.23
C ILE A 82 7.26 -14.38 -38.24
N LEU A 83 8.52 -14.76 -38.16
CA LEU A 83 8.92 -16.15 -37.90
C LEU A 83 8.92 -16.42 -36.40
N ASP A 84 7.99 -17.25 -35.95
CA ASP A 84 7.93 -17.77 -34.58
C ASP A 84 8.28 -19.25 -34.60
N ASN A 85 9.43 -19.60 -34.00
CA ASN A 85 9.99 -20.95 -34.03
C ASN A 85 10.10 -21.55 -35.46
N GLY A 86 10.50 -20.71 -36.43
CA GLY A 86 10.66 -21.09 -37.83
C GLY A 86 9.38 -21.23 -38.63
N ARG A 87 8.22 -20.88 -38.05
CA ARG A 87 6.91 -20.86 -38.72
C ARG A 87 6.40 -19.43 -38.91
N PRO A 88 5.86 -19.09 -40.07
CA PRO A 88 5.27 -17.78 -40.29
C PRO A 88 4.00 -17.64 -39.42
N LYS A 89 3.95 -16.54 -38.67
CA LYS A 89 2.83 -16.15 -37.81
C LYS A 89 2.41 -14.74 -38.16
N VAL A 90 1.14 -14.55 -38.41
CA VAL A 90 0.57 -13.21 -38.65
C VAL A 90 0.22 -12.59 -37.29
N VAL A 91 0.69 -11.37 -37.06
CA VAL A 91 0.44 -10.57 -35.85
C VAL A 91 -0.07 -9.20 -36.25
N ILE A 92 -0.79 -8.54 -35.35
CA ILE A 92 -1.24 -7.16 -35.53
C ILE A 92 -0.01 -6.25 -35.59
N ASN A 93 -0.09 -5.15 -36.37
CA ASN A 93 0.95 -4.12 -36.35
C ASN A 93 1.23 -3.66 -34.91
N PRO A 94 2.50 -3.65 -34.44
CA PRO A 94 2.84 -3.31 -33.07
C PRO A 94 2.32 -1.94 -32.60
N LEU A 95 2.34 -0.93 -33.48
CA LEU A 95 1.79 0.39 -33.15
C LEU A 95 0.26 0.36 -33.00
N ALA A 96 -0.43 -0.43 -33.82
CA ALA A 96 -1.87 -0.61 -33.67
C ALA A 96 -2.22 -1.34 -32.36
N GLN A 97 -1.37 -2.28 -31.95
CA GLN A 97 -1.48 -2.97 -30.64
C GLN A 97 -1.28 -1.98 -29.48
N ALA A 98 -0.19 -1.20 -29.51
CA ALA A 98 0.09 -0.17 -28.51
C ALA A 98 -1.08 0.84 -28.38
N ARG A 99 -1.60 1.29 -29.54
CA ARG A 99 -2.76 2.20 -29.59
C ARG A 99 -4.01 1.56 -28.99
N HIS A 100 -4.27 0.30 -29.28
CA HIS A 100 -5.42 -0.42 -28.73
C HIS A 100 -5.31 -0.49 -27.20
N CYS A 101 -4.15 -0.85 -26.66
CA CYS A 101 -3.89 -0.85 -25.22
C CYS A 101 -4.07 0.54 -24.61
N ALA A 102 -3.53 1.59 -25.26
CA ALA A 102 -3.66 2.98 -24.80
C ALA A 102 -5.13 3.42 -24.71
N ILE A 103 -5.95 3.10 -25.72
CA ILE A 103 -7.39 3.40 -25.71
C ILE A 103 -8.10 2.69 -24.55
N GLN A 104 -7.75 1.44 -24.23
CA GLN A 104 -8.33 0.73 -23.09
C GLN A 104 -7.96 1.40 -21.76
N VAL A 105 -6.69 1.82 -21.61
CA VAL A 105 -6.22 2.57 -20.43
C VAL A 105 -7.00 3.89 -20.32
N VAL A 106 -7.08 4.67 -21.40
CA VAL A 106 -7.79 5.96 -21.42
C VAL A 106 -9.26 5.78 -21.09
N ASN A 107 -9.93 4.80 -21.69
CA ASN A 107 -11.34 4.52 -21.40
C ASN A 107 -11.58 4.14 -19.94
N ALA A 108 -10.62 3.45 -19.33
CA ALA A 108 -10.69 3.13 -17.91
C ALA A 108 -10.55 4.39 -17.04
N LEU A 109 -9.62 5.29 -17.38
CA LEU A 109 -9.41 6.55 -16.68
C LEU A 109 -10.56 7.55 -16.89
N GLU A 110 -11.16 7.61 -18.09
CA GLU A 110 -12.28 8.51 -18.42
C GLU A 110 -13.57 8.17 -17.65
N ARG A 111 -13.67 7.00 -17.03
CA ARG A 111 -14.79 6.66 -16.15
C ARG A 111 -14.76 7.40 -14.82
N ASP A 112 -13.60 7.95 -14.43
CA ASP A 112 -13.45 8.71 -13.21
C ASP A 112 -13.75 10.21 -13.48
N PRO A 113 -14.81 10.79 -12.87
CA PRO A 113 -15.18 12.18 -13.09
C PRO A 113 -14.10 13.20 -12.72
N GLN A 114 -13.14 12.84 -11.86
CA GLN A 114 -12.04 13.72 -11.44
C GLN A 114 -10.87 13.73 -12.44
N LEU A 115 -10.83 12.78 -13.37
CA LEU A 115 -9.79 12.67 -14.39
C LEU A 115 -10.21 13.23 -15.75
N VAL A 116 -11.47 13.65 -15.89
CA VAL A 116 -11.99 14.17 -17.16
C VAL A 116 -12.21 15.68 -17.09
N GLN A 117 -12.27 16.30 -18.26
CA GLN A 117 -12.59 17.72 -18.39
C GLN A 117 -14.07 17.95 -18.06
N ALA A 118 -14.32 18.83 -17.07
CA ALA A 118 -15.69 19.14 -16.63
C ALA A 118 -16.46 20.01 -17.63
N GLU A 119 -15.74 20.85 -18.40
CA GLU A 119 -16.31 21.85 -19.33
C GLU A 119 -15.48 21.93 -20.63
N GLY A 120 -16.00 22.63 -21.61
CA GLY A 120 -15.31 22.88 -22.88
C GLY A 120 -15.59 21.82 -23.98
N PRO A 121 -14.90 21.94 -25.14
CA PRO A 121 -15.15 21.08 -26.33
C PRO A 121 -14.75 19.61 -26.11
N HIS A 122 -13.96 19.33 -25.11
CA HIS A 122 -13.52 17.99 -24.74
C HIS A 122 -14.11 17.51 -23.40
N LYS A 123 -15.30 18.00 -23.03
CA LYS A 123 -16.01 17.55 -21.83
C LYS A 123 -16.16 16.02 -21.81
N GLY A 124 -15.83 15.40 -20.69
CA GLY A 124 -15.87 13.95 -20.51
C GLY A 124 -14.66 13.21 -21.10
N LYS A 125 -13.70 13.93 -21.70
CA LYS A 125 -12.42 13.38 -22.14
C LYS A 125 -11.35 13.61 -21.09
N LEU A 126 -10.31 12.76 -21.10
CA LEU A 126 -9.21 12.83 -20.16
C LEU A 126 -8.65 14.26 -20.04
N ALA A 127 -8.38 14.71 -18.81
CA ALA A 127 -7.93 16.07 -18.54
C ALA A 127 -6.46 16.32 -18.90
N PHE A 128 -5.74 15.28 -19.29
CA PHE A 128 -4.34 15.33 -19.68
C PHE A 128 -4.08 14.49 -20.94
N PRO A 129 -3.01 14.78 -21.71
CA PRO A 129 -2.71 14.08 -22.93
C PRO A 129 -2.25 12.65 -22.70
N TRP A 130 -2.43 11.83 -23.72
CA TRP A 130 -1.92 10.48 -23.76
C TRP A 130 -1.22 10.18 -25.09
N GLY A 131 -0.27 9.27 -25.05
CA GLY A 131 0.50 8.80 -26.20
C GLY A 131 0.62 7.29 -26.21
N HIS A 132 1.17 6.78 -27.29
CA HIS A 132 1.49 5.36 -27.45
C HIS A 132 2.71 5.19 -28.34
N GLY A 133 3.45 4.11 -28.16
CA GLY A 133 4.65 3.86 -28.94
C GLY A 133 5.10 2.39 -28.89
N VAL A 134 6.10 2.09 -29.69
CA VAL A 134 6.69 0.75 -29.82
C VAL A 134 8.19 0.80 -29.49
N VAL A 135 8.66 -0.22 -28.78
CA VAL A 135 10.07 -0.39 -28.49
C VAL A 135 10.57 -1.70 -29.11
N PHE A 136 11.48 -1.58 -30.09
CA PHE A 136 12.17 -2.72 -30.68
C PHE A 136 13.49 -2.94 -29.94
N THR A 137 13.59 -4.03 -29.19
CA THR A 137 14.72 -4.28 -28.31
C THR A 137 15.92 -4.92 -29.01
N ARG A 138 15.75 -5.37 -30.26
CA ARG A 138 16.80 -6.03 -31.08
C ARG A 138 16.90 -5.52 -32.50
N ILE A 139 16.20 -4.45 -32.87
CA ILE A 139 16.31 -3.79 -34.17
C ILE A 139 16.90 -2.41 -33.91
N THR A 140 18.01 -2.08 -34.60
CA THR A 140 18.65 -0.79 -34.53
C THR A 140 17.90 0.28 -35.33
N ARG A 141 18.12 1.55 -35.06
CA ARG A 141 17.52 2.66 -35.82
C ARG A 141 17.84 2.56 -37.30
N LYS A 142 19.09 2.27 -37.62
CA LYS A 142 19.52 2.10 -39.00
C LYS A 142 18.80 0.95 -39.69
N GLU A 143 18.68 -0.20 -39.05
CA GLU A 143 17.93 -1.35 -39.60
C GLU A 143 16.46 -1.02 -39.79
N PHE A 144 15.82 -0.33 -38.84
CA PHE A 144 14.43 0.08 -38.93
C PHE A 144 14.15 0.99 -40.14
N GLU A 145 15.02 1.96 -40.38
CA GLU A 145 14.88 2.92 -41.48
C GLU A 145 15.21 2.30 -42.85
N THR A 146 16.27 1.50 -42.93
CA THR A 146 16.75 0.95 -44.22
C THR A 146 15.93 -0.26 -44.69
N SER A 147 15.19 -0.93 -43.79
CA SER A 147 14.35 -2.10 -44.14
C SER A 147 12.98 -1.76 -44.70
N GLY A 148 12.59 -0.49 -44.73
CA GLY A 148 11.25 -0.06 -45.14
C GLY A 148 10.21 -0.15 -44.01
N LEU A 149 10.59 -0.55 -42.79
CA LEU A 149 9.65 -0.59 -41.64
C LEU A 149 9.12 0.80 -41.30
N ALA A 150 9.89 1.86 -41.56
CA ALA A 150 9.49 3.26 -41.40
C ALA A 150 8.28 3.66 -42.27
N GLU A 151 7.97 2.92 -43.33
CA GLU A 151 6.74 3.15 -44.13
C GLU A 151 5.48 2.59 -43.48
N THR A 152 5.65 1.65 -42.55
CA THR A 152 4.56 0.98 -41.83
C THR A 152 4.28 1.54 -40.47
N ILE A 153 5.31 2.06 -39.79
CA ILE A 153 5.24 2.75 -38.49
C ILE A 153 6.10 4.02 -38.59
N ASP A 154 5.49 5.16 -38.30
CA ASP A 154 6.22 6.42 -38.30
C ASP A 154 7.35 6.41 -37.23
N PRO A 155 8.59 6.76 -37.61
CA PRO A 155 9.76 6.70 -36.74
C PRO A 155 9.64 7.41 -35.37
N HIS A 156 8.80 8.46 -35.28
CA HIS A 156 8.64 9.16 -34.00
C HIS A 156 7.87 8.36 -32.94
N TYR A 157 7.12 7.31 -33.31
CA TYR A 157 6.48 6.38 -32.37
C TYR A 157 7.35 5.19 -31.96
N VAL A 158 8.64 5.19 -32.38
CA VAL A 158 9.51 4.03 -32.20
C VAL A 158 10.76 4.39 -31.43
N ILE A 159 11.12 3.52 -30.46
CA ILE A 159 12.46 3.47 -29.86
C ILE A 159 13.13 2.18 -30.34
N CYS A 160 14.39 2.29 -30.77
CA CYS A 160 15.18 1.17 -31.27
C CYS A 160 16.23 0.73 -30.25
N GLN A 161 16.85 -0.44 -30.48
CA GLN A 161 17.83 -1.06 -29.59
C GLN A 161 18.98 -0.12 -29.20
N ASP A 162 19.57 0.57 -30.17
CA ASP A 162 20.71 1.46 -30.00
C ASP A 162 20.38 2.73 -29.22
N GLU A 163 19.12 3.12 -29.14
CA GLU A 163 18.62 4.28 -28.42
C GLU A 163 18.31 4.02 -26.94
N MET A 164 18.30 2.74 -26.54
CA MET A 164 18.05 2.33 -25.16
C MET A 164 19.25 1.60 -24.53
N LEU A 165 20.45 1.77 -25.06
CA LEU A 165 21.65 1.20 -24.47
C LEU A 165 21.94 1.81 -23.09
N GLU A 166 22.76 1.12 -22.30
CA GLU A 166 23.09 1.55 -20.93
C GLU A 166 23.76 2.92 -20.91
N HIS A 167 24.64 3.19 -21.88
CA HIS A 167 25.36 4.44 -22.04
C HIS A 167 24.61 5.51 -22.88
N ALA A 168 23.41 5.22 -23.40
CA ALA A 168 22.59 6.22 -24.08
C ALA A 168 22.23 7.35 -23.11
N ASP A 169 22.22 8.59 -23.61
CA ASP A 169 21.93 9.76 -22.81
C ASP A 169 20.49 9.71 -22.22
N PRO A 170 20.30 9.91 -20.91
CA PRO A 170 18.98 9.88 -20.29
C PRO A 170 18.04 10.96 -20.82
N GLU A 171 18.54 12.17 -21.13
CA GLU A 171 17.69 13.26 -21.62
C GLU A 171 17.21 12.98 -23.05
N GLU A 172 18.11 12.46 -23.92
CA GLU A 172 17.74 12.03 -25.27
C GLU A 172 16.71 10.89 -25.23
N PHE A 173 16.89 9.92 -24.35
CA PHE A 173 15.93 8.82 -24.16
C PHE A 173 14.57 9.34 -23.70
N GLN A 174 14.53 10.25 -22.72
CA GLN A 174 13.30 10.88 -22.27
C GLN A 174 12.65 11.70 -23.39
N GLN A 175 13.43 12.46 -24.16
CA GLN A 175 12.89 13.26 -25.27
C GLN A 175 12.25 12.38 -26.34
N ARG A 176 12.79 11.19 -26.62
CA ARG A 176 12.16 10.23 -27.54
C ARG A 176 10.81 9.73 -27.05
N LEU A 177 10.70 9.41 -25.77
CA LEU A 177 9.41 9.04 -25.16
C LEU A 177 8.38 10.17 -25.35
N TRP A 178 8.79 11.43 -25.15
CA TRP A 178 7.89 12.57 -25.26
C TRP A 178 7.53 12.94 -26.70
N ASN A 179 8.35 12.57 -27.65
CA ASN A 179 8.02 12.77 -29.07
C ASN A 179 6.88 11.85 -29.54
N MET A 180 6.52 10.82 -28.77
CA MET A 180 5.37 9.93 -29.06
C MET A 180 4.02 10.55 -28.74
N PHE A 181 3.97 11.76 -28.15
CA PHE A 181 2.75 12.48 -27.89
C PHE A 181 2.35 13.37 -29.08
N ALA A 182 1.08 13.30 -29.47
CA ALA A 182 0.54 14.16 -30.53
C ALA A 182 0.45 15.65 -30.10
N HIS A 183 0.31 15.91 -28.80
CA HIS A 183 0.13 17.26 -28.25
C HIS A 183 0.97 17.45 -26.99
N ARG A 184 1.50 18.66 -26.82
CA ARG A 184 2.18 19.05 -25.59
C ARG A 184 1.17 19.44 -24.51
N PHE A 185 1.42 19.06 -23.28
CA PHE A 185 0.60 19.40 -22.13
C PHE A 185 1.04 20.76 -21.57
N GLY A 186 0.12 21.74 -21.63
CA GLY A 186 0.34 23.08 -21.07
C GLY A 186 0.00 23.20 -19.58
N GLY A 187 -0.46 22.11 -18.94
CA GLY A 187 -0.86 22.06 -17.55
C GLY A 187 0.01 21.09 -16.72
N ALA A 188 -0.53 20.71 -15.56
CA ALA A 188 0.02 19.63 -14.75
C ALA A 188 -1.12 18.79 -14.17
N ILE A 189 -0.90 17.47 -14.10
CA ILE A 189 -1.80 16.56 -13.40
C ILE A 189 -1.65 16.85 -11.90
N THR A 190 -2.74 17.14 -11.23
CA THR A 190 -2.73 17.45 -9.80
C THR A 190 -2.42 16.20 -8.97
N LEU A 191 -1.96 16.38 -7.73
CA LEU A 191 -1.68 15.25 -6.84
C LEU A 191 -2.91 14.35 -6.62
N PRO A 192 -4.13 14.88 -6.39
CA PRO A 192 -5.33 14.05 -6.34
C PRO A 192 -5.57 13.25 -7.62
N GLN A 193 -5.36 13.86 -8.79
CA GLN A 193 -5.49 13.17 -10.08
C GLN A 193 -4.42 12.09 -10.29
N LEU A 194 -3.15 12.36 -9.93
CA LEU A 194 -2.08 11.35 -9.96
C LEU A 194 -2.43 10.15 -9.08
N ASP A 195 -2.96 10.40 -7.88
CA ASP A 195 -3.42 9.34 -7.00
C ASP A 195 -4.58 8.55 -7.57
N ARG A 196 -5.52 9.23 -8.24
CA ARG A 196 -6.63 8.56 -8.93
C ARG A 196 -6.11 7.68 -10.06
N VAL A 197 -5.21 8.19 -10.93
CA VAL A 197 -4.61 7.38 -11.99
C VAL A 197 -3.86 6.20 -11.41
N ARG A 198 -3.05 6.43 -10.40
CA ARG A 198 -2.32 5.36 -9.73
C ARG A 198 -3.28 4.32 -9.13
N TRP A 199 -4.33 4.78 -8.48
CA TRP A 199 -5.37 3.93 -7.91
C TRP A 199 -6.13 3.14 -8.96
N ILE A 200 -6.32 3.71 -10.16
CA ILE A 200 -6.93 3.06 -11.31
C ILE A 200 -5.95 2.07 -11.95
N MET A 201 -4.69 2.41 -12.09
CA MET A 201 -3.69 1.55 -12.70
C MET A 201 -3.18 0.43 -11.77
N PHE A 202 -3.05 0.73 -10.51
CA PHE A 202 -2.60 -0.21 -9.48
C PHE A 202 -3.22 0.16 -8.14
N PRO A 203 -4.49 -0.15 -7.95
CA PRO A 203 -5.27 0.32 -6.85
C PRO A 203 -4.85 -0.27 -5.50
N GLN A 204 -4.68 0.59 -4.52
CA GLN A 204 -4.65 0.25 -3.11
C GLN A 204 -6.07 0.37 -2.55
N VAL A 205 -6.53 -0.55 -1.71
CA VAL A 205 -7.86 -0.41 -1.10
C VAL A 205 -7.89 0.87 -0.27
N ARG A 206 -8.43 1.93 -0.84
CA ARG A 206 -9.02 2.99 -0.05
C ARG A 206 -10.43 2.51 0.31
N VAL A 207 -10.65 2.27 1.58
CA VAL A 207 -12.02 2.34 2.08
C VAL A 207 -12.38 3.82 2.00
N GLN A 208 -13.06 4.22 0.93
CA GLN A 208 -13.64 5.54 0.86
C GLN A 208 -14.65 5.65 2.00
N THR A 209 -14.42 6.59 2.89
CA THR A 209 -15.36 7.04 3.91
C THR A 209 -16.43 7.94 3.28
N GLN A 210 -16.96 7.61 2.14
CA GLN A 210 -18.02 8.40 1.51
C GLN A 210 -19.25 7.57 1.24
N GLY A 211 -20.38 8.09 1.71
CA GLY A 211 -21.72 7.57 1.55
C GLY A 211 -22.28 7.48 0.12
N ALA A 212 -21.41 7.27 -0.87
CA ALA A 212 -21.80 6.94 -2.24
C ALA A 212 -21.93 5.42 -2.49
N LEU A 213 -21.77 4.59 -1.45
CA LEU A 213 -21.98 3.13 -1.54
C LEU A 213 -23.40 2.69 -1.18
N PHE A 214 -24.30 3.63 -0.88
CA PHE A 214 -25.68 3.36 -0.47
C PHE A 214 -26.72 4.23 -1.18
N ASP A 215 -26.52 4.56 -2.44
CA ASP A 215 -27.66 4.89 -3.30
C ASP A 215 -28.26 3.57 -3.79
N ASP A 216 -29.32 3.16 -3.10
CA ASP A 216 -30.07 1.90 -3.26
C ASP A 216 -30.80 1.77 -4.61
N ASN A 217 -30.47 2.55 -5.64
CA ASN A 217 -31.18 2.53 -6.91
C ASN A 217 -30.37 2.08 -8.13
N ASP A 218 -29.11 1.61 -7.95
CA ASP A 218 -28.40 0.95 -9.03
C ASP A 218 -27.77 -0.35 -8.52
N ALA A 219 -28.58 -1.40 -8.45
CA ALA A 219 -28.11 -2.78 -8.18
C ALA A 219 -27.13 -3.31 -9.26
N ASP A 220 -26.87 -2.51 -10.31
CA ASP A 220 -25.88 -2.70 -11.38
C ASP A 220 -24.84 -1.58 -11.44
N ALA A 221 -24.72 -0.70 -10.45
CA ALA A 221 -23.55 0.13 -10.30
C ALA A 221 -22.35 -0.79 -10.02
N GLN A 222 -21.84 -1.36 -11.10
CA GLN A 222 -20.61 -2.13 -11.16
C GLN A 222 -19.56 -1.34 -10.37
N LEU A 223 -19.15 -1.88 -9.25
CA LEU A 223 -17.85 -1.54 -8.67
C LEU A 223 -16.90 -1.36 -9.85
N PRO A 224 -16.28 -0.19 -10.06
CA PRO A 224 -15.47 0.08 -11.24
C PRO A 224 -14.61 -1.14 -11.51
N ASP A 225 -14.58 -1.65 -12.73
CA ASP A 225 -13.75 -2.80 -13.15
C ASP A 225 -12.31 -2.72 -12.67
N ILE A 226 -11.91 -1.57 -12.30
CA ILE A 226 -10.67 -1.08 -11.72
C ILE A 226 -10.40 -1.62 -10.31
N MET A 227 -11.41 -1.78 -9.48
CA MET A 227 -11.23 -2.50 -8.19
C MET A 227 -10.94 -3.99 -8.41
N ARG A 228 -11.22 -4.52 -9.57
CA ARG A 228 -10.90 -5.92 -9.92
C ARG A 228 -9.46 -6.11 -10.40
N VAL A 229 -8.86 -5.06 -10.92
CA VAL A 229 -7.50 -5.12 -11.50
C VAL A 229 -6.40 -5.00 -10.46
N MET A 230 -6.77 -4.46 -9.32
CA MET A 230 -5.87 -4.02 -8.32
C MET A 230 -4.92 -4.89 -7.77
N ASP A 231 -5.38 -5.92 -7.51
CA ASP A 231 -4.70 -6.78 -6.62
C ASP A 231 -4.33 -8.07 -7.26
N LEU A 232 -4.22 -8.05 -8.59
CA LEU A 232 -3.85 -9.29 -9.24
C LEU A 232 -2.59 -9.88 -8.62
N GLN A 233 -1.63 -9.07 -8.23
CA GLN A 233 -0.44 -9.57 -7.53
C GLN A 233 -0.73 -9.89 -6.07
N GLN A 234 -1.43 -9.00 -5.37
CA GLN A 234 -1.81 -9.24 -3.98
C GLN A 234 -2.84 -10.36 -3.91
N GLU A 235 -3.80 -10.38 -4.83
CA GLU A 235 -4.77 -11.45 -4.98
C GLU A 235 -4.12 -12.75 -5.49
N GLN A 236 -3.23 -12.70 -6.47
CA GLN A 236 -2.44 -13.86 -6.92
C GLN A 236 -1.55 -14.36 -5.78
N LEU A 237 -0.91 -13.46 -5.03
CA LEU A 237 -0.19 -13.83 -3.84
C LEU A 237 -1.14 -14.48 -2.83
N ALA A 238 -2.28 -13.87 -2.52
CA ALA A 238 -3.25 -14.40 -1.59
C ALA A 238 -3.81 -15.78 -2.02
N ARG A 239 -4.03 -15.99 -3.32
CA ARG A 239 -4.45 -17.28 -3.90
C ARG A 239 -3.33 -18.30 -3.95
N SER A 240 -2.10 -17.88 -4.29
CA SER A 240 -0.93 -18.74 -4.43
C SER A 240 -0.34 -19.22 -3.10
N LEU A 241 -0.77 -18.62 -1.97
CA LEU A 241 -0.29 -19.01 -0.65
C LEU A 241 -0.50 -20.50 -0.34
N GLY A 242 -1.46 -21.17 -0.99
CA GLY A 242 -1.77 -22.58 -0.76
C GLY A 242 -2.20 -22.84 0.67
N ASP A 243 -2.27 -24.12 1.05
CA ASP A 243 -2.58 -24.55 2.40
C ASP A 243 -1.34 -24.53 3.31
N GLY A 244 -1.58 -24.60 4.62
CA GLY A 244 -0.53 -24.59 5.63
C GLY A 244 -0.26 -23.20 6.21
N HIS A 245 0.78 -23.15 7.05
CA HIS A 245 1.18 -21.92 7.73
C HIS A 245 2.01 -21.04 6.82
N ARG A 246 1.74 -19.75 6.82
CA ARG A 246 2.45 -18.72 6.04
C ARG A 246 2.74 -17.51 6.92
N VAL A 247 3.90 -16.91 6.71
CA VAL A 247 4.26 -15.62 7.30
C VAL A 247 4.59 -14.65 6.17
N ILE A 248 3.98 -13.49 6.17
CA ILE A 248 4.29 -12.41 5.25
C ILE A 248 4.92 -11.28 6.04
N HIS A 249 6.20 -11.09 5.85
CA HIS A 249 6.91 -9.91 6.31
C HIS A 249 6.71 -8.78 5.31
N GLY A 250 6.58 -7.56 5.79
CA GLY A 250 6.50 -6.44 4.87
C GLY A 250 6.64 -5.11 5.56
N VAL A 251 7.22 -4.17 4.84
CA VAL A 251 7.36 -2.79 5.31
C VAL A 251 6.00 -2.12 5.49
N ALA A 252 5.95 -1.06 6.29
CA ALA A 252 4.76 -0.22 6.40
C ALA A 252 4.30 0.21 4.99
N GLY A 253 3.00 0.16 4.71
CA GLY A 253 2.45 0.55 3.41
C GLY A 253 2.67 -0.43 2.25
N SER A 254 3.09 -1.67 2.50
CA SER A 254 3.28 -2.69 1.46
C SER A 254 2.01 -3.46 1.06
N GLY A 255 0.84 -3.10 1.59
CA GLY A 255 -0.43 -3.75 1.25
C GLY A 255 -0.72 -5.07 1.98
N LYS A 256 -0.02 -5.38 3.07
CA LYS A 256 -0.25 -6.60 3.88
C LYS A 256 -1.71 -6.85 4.21
N THR A 257 -2.40 -5.87 4.77
CA THR A 257 -3.81 -5.96 5.15
C THR A 257 -4.73 -6.30 3.99
N MET A 258 -4.34 -5.90 2.78
CA MET A 258 -5.06 -6.24 1.54
C MET A 258 -4.91 -7.71 1.19
N VAL A 259 -3.68 -8.24 1.21
CA VAL A 259 -3.43 -9.68 1.03
C VAL A 259 -4.28 -10.50 2.01
N LEU A 260 -4.37 -10.05 3.25
CA LEU A 260 -5.21 -10.68 4.28
C LEU A 260 -6.70 -10.66 3.89
N GLY A 261 -7.22 -9.50 3.46
CA GLY A 261 -8.60 -9.35 3.01
C GLY A 261 -8.95 -10.27 1.84
N TYR A 262 -8.10 -10.32 0.80
CA TYR A 262 -8.30 -11.23 -0.34
C TYR A 262 -8.19 -12.70 0.04
N ARG A 263 -7.24 -13.03 0.91
CA ARG A 263 -7.13 -14.41 1.40
C ARG A 263 -8.39 -14.83 2.16
N ALA A 264 -8.93 -13.97 3.01
CA ALA A 264 -10.16 -14.21 3.74
C ALA A 264 -11.35 -14.41 2.79
N GLU A 265 -11.51 -13.53 1.81
CA GLU A 265 -12.55 -13.63 0.78
C GLU A 265 -12.40 -14.90 -0.05
N TYR A 266 -11.21 -15.18 -0.55
CA TYR A 266 -10.93 -16.38 -1.35
C TYR A 266 -11.30 -17.66 -0.60
N LEU A 267 -10.83 -17.80 0.64
CA LEU A 267 -11.11 -18.98 1.46
C LEU A 267 -12.60 -19.12 1.79
N ALA A 268 -13.27 -18.02 2.12
CA ALA A 268 -14.71 -18.02 2.42
C ALA A 268 -15.56 -18.41 1.21
N ARG A 269 -15.18 -17.96 -0.01
CA ARG A 269 -15.90 -18.32 -1.24
C ARG A 269 -15.58 -19.75 -1.71
N ALA A 270 -14.32 -20.17 -1.61
CA ALA A 270 -13.90 -21.51 -2.03
C ALA A 270 -14.53 -22.62 -1.16
N HIS A 271 -14.85 -22.35 0.10
CA HIS A 271 -15.37 -23.32 1.07
C HIS A 271 -16.73 -22.88 1.63
N ALA A 272 -17.69 -22.59 0.77
CA ALA A 272 -18.97 -22.00 1.15
C ALA A 272 -19.77 -22.77 2.21
N ALA A 273 -19.62 -24.09 2.32
CA ALA A 273 -20.27 -24.92 3.34
C ALA A 273 -19.36 -25.23 4.55
N GLY A 274 -18.14 -24.75 4.59
CA GLY A 274 -17.16 -25.04 5.65
C GLY A 274 -17.30 -24.18 6.89
N LYS A 275 -16.36 -24.33 7.82
CA LYS A 275 -16.20 -23.47 9.00
C LYS A 275 -15.89 -22.02 8.58
N PRO A 276 -16.17 -21.01 9.42
CA PRO A 276 -15.85 -19.63 9.10
C PRO A 276 -14.33 -19.38 9.11
N VAL A 277 -13.90 -18.31 8.44
CA VAL A 277 -12.55 -17.77 8.51
C VAL A 277 -12.49 -16.77 9.65
N LEU A 278 -11.48 -16.87 10.51
CA LEU A 278 -11.21 -15.91 11.57
C LEU A 278 -10.12 -14.92 11.14
N VAL A 279 -10.43 -13.64 11.22
CA VAL A 279 -9.45 -12.56 11.03
C VAL A 279 -9.24 -11.86 12.38
N LEU A 280 -8.03 -11.95 12.91
CA LEU A 280 -7.66 -11.36 14.17
C LEU A 280 -6.78 -10.13 13.98
N CYS A 281 -7.17 -9.03 14.61
CA CYS A 281 -6.39 -7.82 14.71
C CYS A 281 -6.11 -7.47 16.17
N TYR A 282 -4.94 -6.89 16.43
CA TYR A 282 -4.67 -6.30 17.74
C TYR A 282 -5.37 -4.95 17.92
N ASN A 283 -5.63 -4.24 16.83
CA ASN A 283 -6.25 -2.92 16.81
C ASN A 283 -7.76 -3.02 16.49
N GLU A 284 -8.61 -2.48 17.38
CA GLU A 284 -10.06 -2.47 17.21
C GLU A 284 -10.53 -1.70 15.96
N PRO A 285 -10.08 -0.45 15.68
CA PRO A 285 -10.47 0.27 14.47
C PRO A 285 -10.16 -0.48 13.17
N LEU A 286 -9.04 -1.20 13.12
CA LEU A 286 -8.70 -2.03 11.97
C LEU A 286 -9.67 -3.22 11.83
N ALA A 287 -9.99 -3.88 12.93
CA ALA A 287 -10.98 -4.97 12.93
C ALA A 287 -12.35 -4.49 12.46
N VAL A 288 -12.80 -3.31 12.92
CA VAL A 288 -14.07 -2.68 12.48
C VAL A 288 -14.03 -2.38 10.98
N LYS A 289 -12.93 -1.81 10.49
CA LYS A 289 -12.75 -1.51 9.06
C LYS A 289 -12.82 -2.78 8.20
N LEU A 290 -12.11 -3.84 8.60
CA LEU A 290 -12.13 -5.11 7.87
C LEU A 290 -13.51 -5.77 7.93
N ALA A 291 -14.18 -5.73 9.07
CA ALA A 291 -15.54 -6.25 9.21
C ALA A 291 -16.52 -5.53 8.28
N ALA A 292 -16.46 -4.20 8.20
CA ALA A 292 -17.26 -3.40 7.27
C ALA A 292 -16.98 -3.78 5.80
N THR A 293 -15.70 -3.98 5.45
CA THR A 293 -15.31 -4.43 4.10
C THR A 293 -15.87 -5.81 3.76
N MET A 294 -15.83 -6.76 4.69
CA MET A 294 -16.39 -8.11 4.48
C MET A 294 -17.91 -8.07 4.41
N ALA A 295 -18.55 -7.20 5.19
CA ALA A 295 -20.00 -6.99 5.15
C ALA A 295 -20.46 -6.46 3.78
N ALA A 296 -19.76 -5.46 3.24
CA ALA A 296 -20.03 -4.92 1.90
C ALA A 296 -19.88 -5.98 0.78
N LYS A 297 -19.08 -7.04 1.03
CA LYS A 297 -18.91 -8.18 0.11
C LYS A 297 -19.89 -9.34 0.38
N GLY A 298 -20.84 -9.17 1.31
CA GLY A 298 -21.80 -10.21 1.70
C GLY A 298 -21.17 -11.41 2.43
N LEU A 299 -20.04 -11.21 3.11
CA LEU A 299 -19.26 -12.28 3.75
C LEU A 299 -19.29 -12.24 5.28
N SER A 300 -20.16 -11.45 5.90
CA SER A 300 -20.20 -11.26 7.37
C SER A 300 -20.35 -12.54 8.17
N GLU A 301 -21.13 -13.51 7.67
CA GLU A 301 -21.34 -14.80 8.34
C GLU A 301 -20.18 -15.78 8.14
N ARG A 302 -19.35 -15.53 7.11
CA ARG A 302 -18.29 -16.44 6.69
C ARG A 302 -16.91 -15.98 7.13
N VAL A 303 -16.72 -14.68 7.36
CA VAL A 303 -15.45 -14.06 7.77
C VAL A 303 -15.69 -13.25 9.04
N HIS A 304 -15.14 -13.72 10.13
CA HIS A 304 -15.25 -13.07 11.44
C HIS A 304 -14.02 -12.17 11.66
N CYS A 305 -14.15 -10.89 11.39
CA CYS A 305 -13.10 -9.90 11.67
C CYS A 305 -13.30 -9.32 13.07
N VAL A 306 -12.38 -9.60 14.00
CA VAL A 306 -12.52 -9.20 15.40
C VAL A 306 -11.19 -8.82 16.03
N HIS A 307 -11.25 -7.95 17.03
CA HIS A 307 -10.12 -7.65 17.92
C HIS A 307 -9.84 -8.85 18.84
N PHE A 308 -8.58 -9.18 19.07
CA PHE A 308 -8.16 -10.38 19.80
C PHE A 308 -8.85 -10.54 21.17
N HIS A 309 -8.86 -9.51 22.02
CA HIS A 309 -9.48 -9.60 23.36
C HIS A 309 -11.02 -9.72 23.28
N LYS A 310 -11.66 -9.14 22.27
CA LYS A 310 -13.10 -9.32 22.02
C LYS A 310 -13.41 -10.76 21.64
N TRP A 311 -12.56 -11.36 20.79
CA TRP A 311 -12.64 -12.77 20.46
C TRP A 311 -12.44 -13.65 21.70
N ALA A 312 -11.41 -13.40 22.50
CA ALA A 312 -11.15 -14.16 23.73
C ALA A 312 -12.35 -14.12 24.70
N ARG A 313 -12.93 -12.93 24.90
CA ARG A 313 -14.16 -12.80 25.71
C ARG A 313 -15.33 -13.60 25.13
N ALA A 314 -15.52 -13.55 23.82
CA ALA A 314 -16.58 -14.29 23.14
C ALA A 314 -16.39 -15.81 23.31
N GLN A 315 -15.16 -16.33 23.29
CA GLN A 315 -14.87 -17.75 23.56
C GLN A 315 -15.31 -18.14 24.98
N LEU A 316 -14.96 -17.35 26.01
CA LEU A 316 -15.39 -17.65 27.38
C LEU A 316 -16.92 -17.67 27.52
N VAL A 317 -17.60 -16.68 26.94
CA VAL A 317 -19.06 -16.58 26.99
C VAL A 317 -19.72 -17.73 26.23
N ALA A 318 -19.25 -18.04 25.01
CA ALA A 318 -19.84 -19.10 24.17
C ALA A 318 -19.76 -20.51 24.81
N TYR A 319 -18.68 -20.74 25.57
CA TYR A 319 -18.46 -22.05 26.21
C TYR A 319 -18.69 -22.05 27.74
N GLY A 320 -19.44 -21.07 28.24
CA GLY A 320 -19.85 -21.00 29.65
C GLY A 320 -18.73 -20.89 30.67
N GLN A 321 -17.56 -20.36 30.25
CA GLN A 321 -16.44 -20.15 31.14
C GLN A 321 -16.55 -18.81 31.89
N ALA A 322 -16.10 -18.78 33.15
CA ALA A 322 -16.18 -17.59 33.99
C ALA A 322 -15.33 -16.46 33.44
N LEU A 323 -15.89 -15.25 33.34
CA LEU A 323 -15.13 -14.04 33.02
C LEU A 323 -14.22 -13.61 34.20
N PRO A 324 -13.14 -12.85 33.97
CA PRO A 324 -12.33 -12.25 35.02
C PRO A 324 -13.16 -11.35 35.95
N ALA A 325 -12.66 -11.16 37.15
CA ALA A 325 -13.30 -10.28 38.12
C ALA A 325 -13.17 -8.80 37.71
N ASN A 326 -14.24 -8.01 37.89
CA ASN A 326 -14.30 -6.61 37.46
C ASN A 326 -13.44 -5.64 38.30
N ASN A 327 -12.82 -6.11 39.38
CA ASN A 327 -11.97 -5.29 40.26
C ASN A 327 -10.49 -5.29 39.86
N LEU A 328 -10.11 -5.94 38.76
CA LEU A 328 -8.76 -5.96 38.24
C LEU A 328 -8.43 -4.69 37.46
N SER A 329 -7.14 -4.32 37.42
CA SER A 329 -6.69 -3.32 36.44
C SER A 329 -6.95 -3.83 35.03
N GLN A 330 -7.05 -2.90 34.06
CA GLN A 330 -7.35 -3.25 32.67
C GLN A 330 -6.39 -4.29 32.09
N ASP A 331 -5.09 -4.14 32.35
CA ASP A 331 -4.07 -5.07 31.87
C ASP A 331 -4.18 -6.44 32.53
N ALA A 332 -4.40 -6.47 33.86
CA ALA A 332 -4.60 -7.71 34.61
C ALA A 332 -5.89 -8.43 34.18
N PHE A 333 -6.95 -7.67 33.88
CA PHE A 333 -8.20 -8.22 33.38
C PHE A 333 -8.01 -8.93 32.03
N PHE A 334 -7.31 -8.29 31.09
CA PHE A 334 -7.04 -8.90 29.80
C PHE A 334 -6.11 -10.11 29.89
N ALA A 335 -5.08 -10.04 30.72
CA ALA A 335 -4.17 -11.16 30.96
C ALA A 335 -4.91 -12.37 31.55
N ASP A 336 -5.72 -12.18 32.59
CA ASP A 336 -6.52 -13.25 33.20
C ASP A 336 -7.56 -13.83 32.20
N MET A 337 -8.18 -12.96 31.39
CA MET A 337 -9.14 -13.39 30.35
C MET A 337 -8.49 -14.35 29.35
N VAL A 338 -7.32 -14.00 28.83
CA VAL A 338 -6.60 -14.84 27.87
C VAL A 338 -6.14 -16.15 28.54
N GLN A 339 -5.63 -16.07 29.76
CA GLN A 339 -5.21 -17.25 30.52
C GLN A 339 -6.37 -18.24 30.75
N ARG A 340 -7.58 -17.73 30.98
CA ARG A 340 -8.80 -18.57 31.10
C ARG A 340 -9.15 -19.25 29.79
N VAL A 341 -9.00 -18.56 28.65
CA VAL A 341 -9.22 -19.19 27.33
C VAL A 341 -8.20 -20.30 27.11
N ILE A 342 -6.91 -20.05 27.36
CA ILE A 342 -5.85 -21.06 27.24
C ILE A 342 -6.20 -22.28 28.12
N THR A 343 -6.51 -22.05 29.39
CA THR A 343 -6.90 -23.13 30.32
C THR A 343 -8.15 -23.89 29.86
N GLY A 344 -9.13 -23.17 29.28
CA GLY A 344 -10.33 -23.77 28.72
C GLY A 344 -10.05 -24.69 27.55
N VAL A 345 -9.13 -24.28 26.66
CA VAL A 345 -8.68 -25.09 25.52
C VAL A 345 -7.88 -26.31 26.01
N ASP A 346 -6.92 -26.10 26.89
CA ASP A 346 -6.06 -27.19 27.42
C ASP A 346 -6.89 -28.28 28.15
N ARG A 347 -8.00 -27.89 28.78
CA ARG A 347 -8.92 -28.81 29.46
C ARG A 347 -10.02 -29.37 28.54
N GLY A 348 -10.06 -29.00 27.29
CA GLY A 348 -11.09 -29.41 26.32
C GLY A 348 -12.47 -28.78 26.54
N HIS A 349 -12.60 -27.76 27.40
CA HIS A 349 -13.86 -27.03 27.61
C HIS A 349 -14.16 -26.09 26.44
N ILE A 350 -13.12 -25.57 25.78
CA ILE A 350 -13.20 -24.78 24.55
C ILE A 350 -12.59 -25.64 23.42
N PRO A 351 -13.36 -25.98 22.39
CA PRO A 351 -12.87 -26.86 21.32
C PRO A 351 -11.78 -26.18 20.48
N THR A 352 -10.83 -26.97 20.01
CA THR A 352 -9.84 -26.58 18.98
C THR A 352 -10.43 -26.70 17.58
N GLY A 353 -9.71 -26.22 16.55
CA GLY A 353 -10.09 -26.43 15.16
C GLY A 353 -11.42 -25.77 14.76
N GLN A 354 -11.80 -24.66 15.38
CA GLN A 354 -13.09 -24.00 15.16
C GLN A 354 -13.21 -23.30 13.81
N TYR A 355 -12.09 -22.92 13.20
CA TYR A 355 -12.06 -22.07 12.00
C TYR A 355 -11.39 -22.76 10.82
N LEU A 356 -11.94 -22.56 9.63
CA LEU A 356 -11.38 -23.01 8.37
C LEU A 356 -9.94 -22.50 8.21
N ALA A 357 -9.74 -21.25 8.55
CA ALA A 357 -8.43 -20.60 8.55
C ALA A 357 -8.40 -19.50 9.61
N VAL A 358 -7.20 -19.19 10.09
CA VAL A 358 -6.94 -18.04 10.95
C VAL A 358 -5.95 -17.11 10.26
N LEU A 359 -6.31 -15.84 10.14
CA LEU A 359 -5.53 -14.81 9.51
C LEU A 359 -5.25 -13.73 10.56
N ILE A 360 -3.98 -13.41 10.79
CA ILE A 360 -3.54 -12.47 11.84
C ILE A 360 -2.92 -11.25 11.19
N ASP A 361 -3.48 -10.07 11.44
CA ASP A 361 -2.85 -8.81 11.08
C ASP A 361 -2.04 -8.25 12.26
N GLU A 362 -0.93 -7.56 11.96
CA GLU A 362 0.00 -7.02 12.95
C GLU A 362 0.47 -8.08 13.97
N GLY A 363 0.88 -9.25 13.48
CA GLY A 363 1.27 -10.41 14.32
C GLY A 363 2.38 -10.13 15.32
N HIS A 364 3.20 -9.10 15.10
CA HIS A 364 4.24 -8.66 16.03
C HIS A 364 3.70 -8.06 17.35
N ASP A 365 2.41 -7.66 17.38
CA ASP A 365 1.74 -7.21 18.61
C ASP A 365 1.21 -8.36 19.47
N PHE A 366 1.19 -9.58 18.92
CA PHE A 366 0.69 -10.75 19.65
C PHE A 366 1.75 -11.34 20.56
N ALA A 367 1.39 -11.61 21.81
CA ALA A 367 2.24 -12.36 22.71
C ALA A 367 2.43 -13.81 22.22
N PRO A 368 3.58 -14.45 22.49
CA PRO A 368 3.83 -15.84 22.05
C PRO A 368 2.74 -16.82 22.46
N GLU A 369 2.21 -16.71 23.68
CA GLU A 369 1.13 -17.54 24.20
C GLU A 369 -0.18 -17.34 23.44
N TRP A 370 -0.42 -16.12 22.93
CA TRP A 370 -1.61 -15.83 22.11
C TRP A 370 -1.49 -16.46 20.74
N LEU A 371 -0.32 -16.37 20.11
CA LEU A 371 -0.06 -17.05 18.84
C LEU A 371 -0.21 -18.56 18.98
N LYS A 372 0.32 -19.14 20.06
CA LYS A 372 0.17 -20.57 20.36
C LYS A 372 -1.29 -20.97 20.56
N LEU A 373 -2.09 -20.15 21.26
CA LEU A 373 -3.52 -20.36 21.43
C LEU A 373 -4.23 -20.35 20.07
N VAL A 374 -3.95 -19.33 19.27
CA VAL A 374 -4.67 -19.09 18.00
C VAL A 374 -4.33 -20.15 16.94
N THR A 375 -3.11 -20.68 16.93
CA THR A 375 -2.75 -21.81 16.04
C THR A 375 -3.59 -23.05 16.28
N GLN A 376 -4.04 -23.31 17.53
CA GLN A 376 -4.90 -24.44 17.87
C GLN A 376 -6.35 -24.27 17.37
N MET A 377 -6.75 -23.04 17.02
CA MET A 377 -8.10 -22.74 16.52
C MET A 377 -8.27 -23.08 15.04
N VAL A 378 -7.19 -23.32 14.31
CA VAL A 378 -7.21 -23.70 12.89
C VAL A 378 -7.69 -25.13 12.75
N ASP A 379 -8.57 -25.38 11.78
CA ASP A 379 -8.99 -26.74 11.43
C ASP A 379 -7.79 -27.58 10.97
N PRO A 380 -7.49 -28.71 11.62
CA PRO A 380 -6.35 -29.53 11.25
C PRO A 380 -6.39 -30.05 9.80
N THR A 381 -7.59 -30.14 9.21
CA THR A 381 -7.74 -30.62 7.82
C THR A 381 -7.27 -29.60 6.79
N THR A 382 -7.43 -28.32 7.07
CA THR A 382 -6.97 -27.22 6.21
C THR A 382 -5.61 -26.71 6.61
N ASN A 383 -5.32 -26.74 7.91
CA ASN A 383 -4.07 -26.21 8.49
C ASN A 383 -3.70 -24.82 7.99
N SER A 384 -4.69 -23.98 7.67
CA SER A 384 -4.53 -22.70 6.99
C SER A 384 -4.34 -21.56 7.99
N LEU A 385 -3.11 -21.11 8.16
CA LEU A 385 -2.73 -19.98 9.01
C LEU A 385 -1.93 -18.95 8.21
N LEU A 386 -2.32 -17.68 8.29
CA LEU A 386 -1.55 -16.56 7.74
C LEU A 386 -1.23 -15.55 8.83
N VAL A 387 0.03 -15.21 9.00
CA VAL A 387 0.48 -14.15 9.91
C VAL A 387 1.14 -13.05 9.10
N LEU A 388 0.62 -11.83 9.23
CA LEU A 388 1.24 -10.65 8.66
C LEU A 388 2.11 -9.97 9.73
N TYR A 389 3.33 -9.67 9.34
CA TYR A 389 4.35 -9.14 10.23
C TYR A 389 4.93 -7.85 9.65
N ASP A 390 5.06 -6.79 10.46
CA ASP A 390 5.70 -5.54 10.03
C ASP A 390 7.14 -5.51 10.55
N ASP A 391 8.10 -5.57 9.64
CA ASP A 391 9.51 -5.65 10.00
C ASP A 391 10.00 -4.41 10.74
N ALA A 392 9.57 -3.22 10.31
CA ALA A 392 9.94 -1.97 10.96
C ALA A 392 9.38 -1.85 12.39
N GLN A 393 8.28 -2.53 12.69
CA GLN A 393 7.64 -2.53 14.01
C GLN A 393 8.11 -3.69 14.89
N SER A 394 8.51 -4.82 14.31
CA SER A 394 8.96 -6.02 15.04
C SER A 394 10.28 -5.82 15.79
N ILE A 395 11.19 -5.00 15.25
CA ILE A 395 12.48 -4.67 15.90
C ILE A 395 12.29 -4.11 17.31
N TYR A 396 11.15 -3.55 17.55
CA TYR A 396 10.85 -2.74 18.73
C TYR A 396 10.47 -3.56 19.95
N GLU A 397 10.00 -4.76 19.75
CA GLU A 397 9.70 -5.68 20.84
C GLU A 397 10.86 -6.62 21.18
N ARG A 398 11.87 -6.73 20.30
CA ARG A 398 13.02 -7.62 20.49
C ARG A 398 13.82 -7.34 21.76
N GLY A 399 13.89 -6.10 22.20
CA GLY A 399 14.51 -5.76 23.49
C GLY A 399 13.82 -6.40 24.71
N ARG A 400 12.55 -6.81 24.57
CA ARG A 400 11.75 -7.44 25.63
C ARG A 400 11.55 -8.95 25.47
N LYS A 401 11.69 -9.50 24.25
CA LYS A 401 11.41 -10.93 23.95
C LYS A 401 12.65 -11.61 23.34
N LYS A 402 13.70 -11.83 24.13
CA LYS A 402 14.79 -12.74 23.76
C LYS A 402 14.21 -14.15 23.68
N ASN A 403 14.35 -14.84 22.54
CA ASN A 403 13.96 -16.23 22.26
C ASN A 403 12.53 -16.48 21.74
N PHE A 404 11.99 -15.65 20.85
CA PHE A 404 10.78 -15.96 20.13
C PHE A 404 11.11 -16.41 18.69
N SER A 405 10.72 -17.63 18.33
CA SER A 405 10.66 -18.07 16.93
C SER A 405 9.23 -18.53 16.59
N PHE A 406 8.80 -18.38 15.35
CA PHE A 406 7.49 -18.87 14.91
C PHE A 406 7.31 -20.37 15.19
N LYS A 407 8.38 -21.14 15.06
CA LYS A 407 8.38 -22.58 15.38
C LYS A 407 8.05 -22.86 16.85
N SER A 408 8.51 -22.01 17.78
CA SER A 408 8.27 -22.21 19.23
C SER A 408 6.81 -22.07 19.64
N VAL A 409 6.01 -21.36 18.84
CA VAL A 409 4.56 -21.18 19.05
C VAL A 409 3.71 -22.06 18.12
N GLY A 410 4.30 -23.03 17.43
CA GLY A 410 3.61 -23.97 16.58
C GLY A 410 3.36 -23.50 15.14
N ILE A 411 3.92 -22.34 14.74
CA ILE A 411 3.80 -21.81 13.39
C ILE A 411 4.89 -22.42 12.50
N GLN A 412 4.50 -23.29 11.58
CA GLN A 412 5.41 -24.04 10.69
C GLN A 412 5.56 -23.33 9.34
N ALA A 413 6.21 -22.17 9.33
CA ALA A 413 6.37 -21.33 8.15
C ALA A 413 7.78 -21.37 7.52
N GLN A 414 8.65 -22.30 7.91
CA GLN A 414 9.98 -22.44 7.31
C GLN A 414 9.89 -22.68 5.80
N GLY A 415 10.61 -21.87 5.00
CA GLY A 415 10.54 -21.88 3.54
C GLY A 415 9.24 -21.39 2.94
N ARG A 416 8.34 -20.84 3.75
CA ARG A 416 7.02 -20.32 3.37
C ARG A 416 6.81 -18.89 3.83
N THR A 417 7.90 -18.12 3.84
CA THR A 417 7.91 -16.70 4.21
C THR A 417 8.01 -15.86 2.93
N THR A 418 7.18 -14.83 2.84
CA THR A 418 7.19 -13.85 1.75
C THR A 418 7.58 -12.49 2.30
N ILE A 419 8.41 -11.73 1.57
CA ILE A 419 8.87 -10.41 1.99
C ILE A 419 8.36 -9.35 1.00
N LEU A 420 7.57 -8.40 1.49
CA LEU A 420 7.05 -7.26 0.74
C LEU A 420 7.90 -6.01 1.04
N LYS A 421 8.71 -5.57 0.08
CA LYS A 421 9.71 -4.50 0.26
C LYS A 421 9.23 -3.11 -0.15
N ILE A 422 8.22 -3.02 -1.02
CA ILE A 422 7.81 -1.77 -1.65
C ILE A 422 6.73 -1.11 -0.81
N ASN A 423 6.96 0.16 -0.48
CA ASN A 423 5.95 1.02 0.12
C ASN A 423 5.15 1.71 -1.00
N TYR A 424 3.91 1.31 -1.19
CA TYR A 424 2.97 1.90 -2.15
C TYR A 424 2.13 3.03 -1.55
N ARG A 425 2.12 3.16 -0.24
CA ARG A 425 1.22 4.04 0.52
C ARG A 425 1.67 5.49 0.50
N ASN A 426 2.90 5.72 0.95
CA ASN A 426 3.40 7.05 1.23
C ASN A 426 4.00 7.69 -0.01
N THR A 427 3.93 9.03 -0.10
CA THR A 427 4.78 9.76 -1.05
C THR A 427 6.24 9.65 -0.64
N ARG A 428 7.15 9.86 -1.59
CA ARG A 428 8.60 9.83 -1.33
C ARG A 428 8.98 10.80 -0.21
N GLN A 429 8.43 12.00 -0.22
CA GLN A 429 8.70 13.05 0.76
C GLN A 429 8.24 12.64 2.18
N ILE A 430 7.04 12.08 2.30
CA ILE A 430 6.56 11.55 3.58
C ILE A 430 7.45 10.41 4.06
N LEU A 431 7.82 9.49 3.16
CA LEU A 431 8.67 8.35 3.52
C LEU A 431 10.08 8.79 3.91
N GLN A 432 10.65 9.78 3.22
CA GLN A 432 11.96 10.37 3.57
C GLN A 432 11.92 11.01 4.96
N THR A 433 10.89 11.82 5.24
CA THR A 433 10.70 12.43 6.56
C THR A 433 10.51 11.38 7.66
N ALA A 434 9.70 10.35 7.40
CA ALA A 434 9.52 9.25 8.34
C ALA A 434 10.82 8.49 8.59
N ASN A 435 11.61 8.21 7.54
CA ASN A 435 12.91 7.55 7.67
C ASN A 435 13.93 8.43 8.41
N ALA A 436 13.90 9.75 8.23
CA ALA A 436 14.74 10.68 9.00
C ALA A 436 14.37 10.66 10.51
N ILE A 437 13.07 10.58 10.83
CA ILE A 437 12.58 10.39 12.21
C ILE A 437 13.09 9.06 12.81
N ALA A 438 13.07 8.00 12.01
CA ALA A 438 13.53 6.69 12.43
C ALA A 438 15.06 6.62 12.64
N GLY A 439 15.84 7.44 11.89
CA GLY A 439 17.30 7.47 11.98
C GLY A 439 17.93 6.08 11.90
N ASP A 440 18.86 5.79 12.81
CA ASP A 440 19.58 4.50 12.89
C ASP A 440 18.72 3.33 13.41
N LEU A 441 17.46 3.59 13.74
CA LEU A 441 16.54 2.52 14.19
C LEU A 441 16.23 1.50 13.09
N LEU A 442 16.55 1.82 11.82
CA LEU A 442 16.33 0.98 10.65
C LEU A 442 17.67 0.52 10.03
N THR A 443 18.60 0.03 10.82
CA THR A 443 19.87 -0.48 10.28
C THR A 443 19.72 -1.87 9.68
N ALA A 444 20.41 -2.10 8.55
CA ALA A 444 20.29 -3.33 7.74
C ALA A 444 20.98 -4.56 8.35
N GLU A 445 21.66 -4.43 9.50
CA GLU A 445 22.43 -5.50 10.13
C GLU A 445 21.61 -6.40 11.06
N ASP A 446 20.40 -5.96 11.42
CA ASP A 446 19.51 -6.74 12.27
C ASP A 446 18.78 -7.81 11.45
N ARG A 447 18.99 -9.07 11.81
CA ARG A 447 18.20 -10.22 11.37
C ARG A 447 17.27 -10.67 12.48
N ASP A 448 16.11 -11.20 12.14
CA ASP A 448 15.26 -11.82 13.15
C ASP A 448 15.79 -13.21 13.56
N ASP A 449 15.20 -13.79 14.63
CA ASP A 449 15.60 -15.10 15.15
C ASP A 449 15.34 -16.24 14.13
N ASP A 450 14.53 -15.99 13.11
CA ASP A 450 14.28 -16.86 11.97
C ASP A 450 15.23 -16.56 10.78
N GLY A 451 16.20 -15.62 10.96
CA GLY A 451 17.25 -15.27 9.98
C GLY A 451 16.79 -14.34 8.85
N ILE A 452 15.62 -13.73 8.96
CA ILE A 452 15.05 -12.84 7.93
C ILE A 452 15.68 -11.45 8.09
N PRO A 453 16.28 -10.87 7.03
CA PRO A 453 16.91 -9.56 7.10
C PRO A 453 15.86 -8.46 7.23
N LEU A 454 16.20 -7.42 8.00
CA LEU A 454 15.43 -6.20 8.07
C LEU A 454 15.40 -5.50 6.73
N VAL A 455 14.22 -5.15 6.27
CA VAL A 455 14.05 -4.53 4.95
C VAL A 455 13.72 -3.05 5.13
N LYS A 456 14.59 -2.17 4.60
CA LYS A 456 14.22 -0.75 4.46
C LYS A 456 13.12 -0.59 3.41
N PRO A 457 12.08 0.21 3.71
CA PRO A 457 11.02 0.46 2.74
C PRO A 457 11.57 1.18 1.51
N VAL A 458 11.29 0.63 0.34
CA VAL A 458 11.59 1.24 -0.95
C VAL A 458 10.35 1.98 -1.42
N SER A 459 10.48 3.28 -1.72
CA SER A 459 9.39 4.06 -2.29
C SER A 459 9.03 3.52 -3.68
N CYS A 460 7.74 3.47 -3.99
CA CYS A 460 7.27 3.17 -5.36
C CYS A 460 7.42 4.36 -6.33
N GLY A 461 8.16 5.42 -5.97
CA GLY A 461 8.38 6.58 -6.83
C GLY A 461 7.26 7.62 -6.83
N ARG A 462 6.29 7.53 -5.94
CA ARG A 462 5.22 8.51 -5.83
C ARG A 462 5.72 9.80 -5.18
N ASP A 463 5.69 10.91 -5.91
CA ASP A 463 5.96 12.24 -5.37
C ASP A 463 4.72 12.91 -4.79
N GLY A 464 4.92 13.77 -3.79
CA GLY A 464 3.90 14.56 -3.14
C GLY A 464 4.49 15.85 -2.58
N PRO A 465 3.67 16.70 -1.93
CA PRO A 465 4.17 17.88 -1.27
C PRO A 465 5.12 17.52 -0.13
N GLU A 466 6.08 18.38 0.11
CA GLU A 466 6.94 18.28 1.30
C GLU A 466 6.08 18.35 2.58
N PRO A 467 6.40 17.55 3.60
CA PRO A 467 5.73 17.66 4.89
C PRO A 467 5.85 19.06 5.48
N ILE A 468 4.73 19.57 5.99
CA ILE A 468 4.68 20.90 6.61
C ILE A 468 5.14 20.77 8.06
N VAL A 469 6.18 21.50 8.43
CA VAL A 469 6.63 21.61 9.83
C VAL A 469 6.14 22.94 10.40
N ILE A 470 5.35 22.87 11.47
CA ILE A 470 4.82 24.03 12.20
C ILE A 470 5.68 24.23 13.44
N ASN A 471 6.43 25.33 13.50
CA ASN A 471 7.21 25.73 14.67
C ASN A 471 6.44 26.77 15.48
N LEU A 472 5.62 26.32 16.42
CA LEU A 472 4.84 27.19 17.30
C LEU A 472 5.05 26.76 18.76
N PRO A 473 5.18 27.72 19.70
CA PRO A 473 5.66 27.43 21.04
C PRO A 473 4.65 26.67 21.91
N THR A 474 3.37 26.66 21.55
CA THR A 474 2.32 26.05 22.37
C THR A 474 1.43 25.10 21.59
N LEU A 475 0.98 24.04 22.24
CA LEU A 475 0.02 23.09 21.66
C LEU A 475 -1.30 23.72 21.20
N PRO A 476 -1.91 24.69 21.94
CA PRO A 476 -3.11 25.38 21.45
C PRO A 476 -2.90 26.15 20.14
N GLU A 477 -1.74 26.81 19.98
CA GLU A 477 -1.41 27.50 18.72
C GLU A 477 -1.18 26.53 17.58
N GLN A 478 -0.49 25.42 17.85
CA GLN A 478 -0.32 24.35 16.86
C GLN A 478 -1.66 23.75 16.45
N ALA A 479 -2.54 23.43 17.39
CA ALA A 479 -3.88 22.91 17.10
C ALA A 479 -4.72 23.91 16.29
N ALA A 480 -4.57 25.20 16.57
CA ALA A 480 -5.23 26.27 15.81
C ALA A 480 -4.72 26.31 14.36
N LYS A 481 -3.40 26.21 14.16
CA LYS A 481 -2.78 26.19 12.82
C LYS A 481 -3.11 24.93 12.06
N ILE A 482 -3.13 23.78 12.73
CA ILE A 482 -3.58 22.51 12.15
C ILE A 482 -5.03 22.66 11.64
N ALA A 483 -5.94 23.27 12.40
CA ALA A 483 -7.32 23.49 11.94
C ALA A 483 -7.37 24.29 10.63
N GLU A 484 -6.57 25.34 10.48
CA GLU A 484 -6.46 26.13 9.24
C GLU A 484 -5.96 25.28 8.06
N LEU A 485 -4.92 24.47 8.30
CA LEU A 485 -4.36 23.61 7.26
C LEU A 485 -5.33 22.51 6.83
N LEU A 486 -6.12 21.94 7.76
CA LEU A 486 -7.15 20.96 7.44
C LEU A 486 -8.33 21.61 6.68
N GLN A 487 -8.71 22.84 7.01
CA GLN A 487 -9.69 23.62 6.24
C GLN A 487 -9.18 23.91 4.81
N GLY A 488 -7.90 24.26 4.68
CA GLY A 488 -7.25 24.40 3.37
C GLY A 488 -7.25 23.11 2.58
N ALA A 489 -6.91 21.99 3.21
CA ALA A 489 -6.97 20.68 2.56
C ALA A 489 -8.40 20.31 2.12
N HIS A 490 -9.41 20.68 2.93
CA HIS A 490 -10.81 20.49 2.56
C HIS A 490 -11.20 21.34 1.35
N ALA A 491 -10.76 22.58 1.31
CA ALA A 491 -10.96 23.45 0.14
C ALA A 491 -10.26 22.92 -1.13
N ASP A 492 -9.14 22.19 -0.97
CA ASP A 492 -8.43 21.50 -2.06
C ASP A 492 -9.11 20.17 -2.49
N GLY A 493 -10.27 19.83 -1.92
CA GLY A 493 -11.10 18.68 -2.31
C GLY A 493 -10.96 17.41 -1.47
N PHE A 494 -10.22 17.44 -0.34
CA PHE A 494 -10.22 16.31 0.59
C PHE A 494 -11.49 16.30 1.43
N ALA A 495 -12.08 15.11 1.61
CA ALA A 495 -13.19 14.96 2.56
C ALA A 495 -12.69 15.07 4.00
N TRP A 496 -13.55 15.52 4.93
CA TRP A 496 -13.18 15.54 6.35
C TRP A 496 -12.82 14.16 6.90
N GLY A 497 -13.48 13.12 6.40
CA GLY A 497 -13.19 11.73 6.76
C GLY A 497 -11.82 11.22 6.29
N ASP A 498 -11.19 11.92 5.32
CA ASP A 498 -9.85 11.60 4.79
C ASP A 498 -8.72 12.18 5.67
N MET A 499 -9.06 12.85 6.77
CA MET A 499 -8.11 13.57 7.59
C MET A 499 -8.04 13.02 9.00
N ALA A 500 -6.83 13.00 9.58
CA ALA A 500 -6.63 12.61 10.97
C ALA A 500 -5.65 13.54 11.70
N VAL A 501 -5.90 13.70 13.00
CA VAL A 501 -4.97 14.32 13.95
C VAL A 501 -4.53 13.24 14.93
N LEU A 502 -3.23 12.91 14.89
CA LEU A 502 -2.65 11.82 15.68
C LEU A 502 -1.85 12.41 16.84
N CYS A 503 -2.32 12.21 18.06
CA CYS A 503 -1.79 12.81 19.26
C CYS A 503 -0.97 11.83 20.08
N ARG A 504 0.06 12.31 20.79
CA ARG A 504 0.91 11.48 21.65
C ARG A 504 0.13 10.88 22.83
N ASP A 505 -0.73 11.67 23.44
CA ASP A 505 -1.49 11.33 24.65
C ASP A 505 -2.95 11.80 24.57
N LYS A 506 -3.73 11.44 25.59
CA LYS A 506 -5.16 11.76 25.66
C LYS A 506 -5.43 13.25 25.86
N ASP A 507 -4.58 13.95 26.59
CA ASP A 507 -4.76 15.37 26.89
C ASP A 507 -4.55 16.21 25.64
N THR A 508 -3.50 15.93 24.88
CA THR A 508 -3.24 16.53 23.55
C THR A 508 -4.38 16.24 22.58
N ARG A 509 -4.90 15.00 22.56
CA ARG A 509 -6.03 14.60 21.74
C ARG A 509 -7.27 15.45 22.06
N ASP A 510 -7.63 15.57 23.33
CA ASP A 510 -8.83 16.29 23.76
C ASP A 510 -8.70 17.79 23.55
N LEU A 511 -7.49 18.35 23.70
CA LEU A 511 -7.18 19.73 23.33
C LEU A 511 -7.40 19.96 21.83
N CYS A 512 -6.80 19.12 20.98
CA CYS A 512 -6.95 19.24 19.52
C CYS A 512 -8.40 19.10 19.10
N ALA A 513 -9.13 18.10 19.60
CA ALA A 513 -10.53 17.88 19.26
C ALA A 513 -11.39 19.12 19.59
N ARG A 514 -11.22 19.70 20.79
CA ARG A 514 -11.93 20.92 21.19
C ARG A 514 -11.55 22.12 20.33
N THR A 515 -10.26 22.28 19.99
CA THR A 515 -9.79 23.43 19.22
C THR A 515 -10.29 23.37 17.77
N LEU A 516 -10.24 22.19 17.14
CA LEU A 516 -10.76 21.96 15.80
C LEU A 516 -12.28 22.23 15.75
N ALA A 517 -13.04 21.66 16.69
CA ALA A 517 -14.49 21.86 16.78
C ALA A 517 -14.88 23.34 16.94
N LYS A 518 -14.16 24.10 17.80
CA LYS A 518 -14.36 25.54 17.95
C LYS A 518 -14.12 26.35 16.67
N ARG A 519 -13.30 25.82 15.76
CA ARG A 519 -13.01 26.43 14.45
C ARG A 519 -13.91 25.91 13.32
N GLY A 520 -14.97 25.17 13.66
CA GLY A 520 -15.96 24.68 12.69
C GLY A 520 -15.51 23.46 11.89
N VAL A 521 -14.44 22.76 12.31
CA VAL A 521 -14.02 21.49 11.70
C VAL A 521 -14.85 20.36 12.33
N PRO A 522 -15.56 19.53 11.54
CA PRO A 522 -16.26 18.36 12.07
C PRO A 522 -15.25 17.33 12.59
N VAL A 523 -15.42 16.93 13.84
CA VAL A 523 -14.46 16.08 14.56
C VAL A 523 -15.12 14.82 15.09
N GLN A 524 -14.47 13.68 14.90
CA GLN A 524 -14.72 12.46 15.64
C GLN A 524 -13.57 12.24 16.64
N ASN A 525 -13.82 12.53 17.92
CA ASN A 525 -12.87 12.32 19.00
C ASN A 525 -13.01 10.89 19.54
N ARG A 526 -11.98 10.06 19.37
CA ARG A 526 -12.00 8.69 19.87
C ARG A 526 -11.58 8.66 21.35
N LEU A 527 -12.56 8.57 22.21
CA LEU A 527 -12.38 8.54 23.67
C LEU A 527 -12.15 7.11 24.19
N GLY A 528 -12.77 6.12 23.57
CA GLY A 528 -12.72 4.73 24.01
C GLY A 528 -13.07 3.70 22.93
N PRO A 529 -13.14 2.42 23.30
CA PRO A 529 -13.63 1.36 22.43
C PRO A 529 -15.06 1.63 21.96
N GLY A 530 -15.34 1.38 20.67
CA GLY A 530 -16.66 1.62 20.06
C GLY A 530 -16.87 3.04 19.50
N ASP A 531 -16.01 4.01 19.81
CA ASP A 531 -16.16 5.41 19.35
C ASP A 531 -15.58 5.66 17.96
N TYR A 532 -15.20 4.62 17.22
CA TYR A 532 -14.65 4.76 15.88
C TYR A 532 -15.67 4.33 14.82
N ASP A 533 -16.13 5.32 14.04
CA ASP A 533 -16.92 5.09 12.84
C ASP A 533 -16.06 5.46 11.62
N PRO A 534 -15.65 4.46 10.81
CA PRO A 534 -14.87 4.69 9.60
C PRO A 534 -15.64 5.44 8.52
N LEU A 535 -16.99 5.44 8.56
CA LEU A 535 -17.86 6.03 7.54
C LEU A 535 -18.21 7.50 7.84
N ALA A 536 -18.00 7.97 9.07
CA ALA A 536 -18.31 9.35 9.44
C ALA A 536 -17.42 10.34 8.66
N ASN A 537 -18.03 11.30 7.96
CA ASN A 537 -17.30 12.38 7.28
C ASN A 537 -16.87 13.46 8.29
N SER A 538 -15.88 13.14 9.09
CA SER A 538 -15.31 14.01 10.13
C SER A 538 -13.83 13.67 10.34
N VAL A 539 -13.04 14.69 10.74
CA VAL A 539 -11.63 14.52 11.07
C VAL A 539 -11.48 13.56 12.25
N LYS A 540 -10.69 12.52 12.08
CA LYS A 540 -10.43 11.51 13.11
C LYS A 540 -9.37 12.01 14.08
N VAL A 541 -9.72 12.26 15.33
CA VAL A 541 -8.77 12.68 16.37
C VAL A 541 -8.56 11.54 17.35
N MET A 542 -7.32 11.03 17.41
CA MET A 542 -6.99 9.85 18.20
C MET A 542 -5.52 9.85 18.64
N THR A 543 -5.15 8.95 19.54
CA THR A 543 -3.73 8.78 19.88
C THR A 543 -2.98 8.03 18.79
N MET A 544 -1.68 8.32 18.63
CA MET A 544 -0.81 7.67 17.62
C MET A 544 -0.86 6.13 17.71
N LYS A 545 -0.87 5.57 18.92
CA LYS A 545 -0.94 4.12 19.13
C LYS A 545 -2.22 3.50 18.53
N VAL A 546 -3.32 4.21 18.59
CA VAL A 546 -4.62 3.76 18.09
C VAL A 546 -4.72 3.84 16.57
N SER A 547 -3.91 4.69 15.92
CA SER A 547 -3.90 4.85 14.46
C SER A 547 -3.21 3.70 13.73
N LYS A 548 -2.60 2.77 14.45
CA LYS A 548 -1.89 1.63 13.87
C LYS A 548 -2.81 0.84 12.94
N GLY A 549 -2.33 0.49 11.74
CA GLY A 549 -3.14 -0.19 10.71
C GLY A 549 -4.12 0.71 9.94
N LEU A 550 -4.38 1.94 10.40
CA LEU A 550 -5.21 2.91 9.68
C LEU A 550 -4.37 3.74 8.69
N GLU A 551 -5.05 4.40 7.76
CA GLU A 551 -4.45 5.27 6.74
C GLU A 551 -5.35 6.44 6.44
N PHE A 552 -4.72 7.60 6.24
CA PHE A 552 -5.43 8.84 5.94
C PHE A 552 -4.68 9.64 4.87
N PRO A 553 -5.38 10.21 3.87
CA PRO A 553 -4.78 11.13 2.92
C PRO A 553 -4.02 12.29 3.56
N VAL A 554 -4.58 12.86 4.63
CA VAL A 554 -3.98 13.99 5.35
C VAL A 554 -3.83 13.62 6.83
N VAL A 555 -2.61 13.72 7.34
CA VAL A 555 -2.32 13.48 8.76
C VAL A 555 -1.63 14.70 9.35
N ALA A 556 -2.09 15.13 10.52
CA ALA A 556 -1.41 16.13 11.34
C ALA A 556 -1.00 15.52 12.69
N ILE A 557 0.23 15.81 13.12
CA ILE A 557 0.82 15.31 14.36
C ILE A 557 1.30 16.50 15.17
N PRO A 558 0.56 16.94 16.20
CA PRO A 558 0.97 18.04 17.07
C PRO A 558 1.95 17.58 18.16
N GLY A 559 2.76 18.50 18.67
CA GLY A 559 3.61 18.28 19.85
C GLY A 559 4.77 17.34 19.64
N VAL A 560 5.38 17.36 18.44
CA VAL A 560 6.62 16.63 18.14
C VAL A 560 7.79 17.41 18.73
N GLU A 561 8.70 16.77 19.45
CA GLU A 561 9.96 17.37 19.87
C GLU A 561 10.79 17.73 18.62
N ARG A 562 11.61 18.80 18.69
CA ARG A 562 12.38 19.28 17.53
C ARG A 562 13.08 18.15 16.80
N LEU A 563 12.81 17.99 15.53
CA LEU A 563 13.38 16.95 14.66
C LEU A 563 14.92 16.98 14.64
N GLU A 564 15.51 18.17 14.84
CA GLU A 564 16.96 18.39 14.92
C GLU A 564 17.63 17.61 16.07
N HIS A 565 16.88 17.31 17.13
CA HIS A 565 17.37 16.52 18.26
C HIS A 565 17.11 15.01 18.14
N MET A 566 16.37 14.59 17.12
CA MET A 566 16.02 13.19 16.91
C MET A 566 16.95 12.46 15.93
N GLY A 567 17.62 13.21 15.03
CA GLY A 567 18.50 12.69 13.99
C GLY A 567 19.98 13.11 14.11
N ALA A 568 20.35 13.83 15.18
CA ALA A 568 21.76 14.10 15.42
C ALA A 568 22.45 12.78 15.78
N GLU A 569 23.33 12.30 14.88
CA GLU A 569 24.43 11.42 15.24
C GLU A 569 25.00 11.93 16.55
N ALA A 570 25.28 11.00 17.47
CA ALA A 570 26.11 11.30 18.62
C ALA A 570 27.48 11.80 18.10
N THR A 571 27.55 13.09 17.71
CA THR A 571 28.80 13.80 17.67
C THR A 571 29.44 13.53 19.00
N GLU A 572 30.69 13.09 18.98
CA GLU A 572 31.48 12.82 20.16
C GLU A 572 31.18 13.88 21.24
N PRO A 573 30.90 13.47 22.50
CA PRO A 573 30.46 14.39 23.51
C PRO A 573 31.54 15.46 23.69
N GLY A 574 31.22 16.69 23.23
CA GLY A 574 31.99 17.86 23.61
C GLY A 574 32.00 17.89 25.14
N GLU A 575 33.17 18.16 25.74
CA GLU A 575 33.40 18.22 27.17
C GLU A 575 32.27 19.00 27.87
N GLY A 576 31.30 18.28 28.48
CA GLY A 576 30.18 18.85 29.23
C GLY A 576 28.78 18.27 28.95
N ALA A 577 28.59 17.44 27.94
CA ALA A 577 27.29 16.78 27.69
C ALA A 577 27.15 15.54 28.58
N GLN A 578 26.21 15.57 29.53
CA GLN A 578 25.88 14.38 30.33
C GLN A 578 25.33 13.29 29.38
N ALA A 579 25.98 12.11 29.41
CA ALA A 579 25.48 10.94 28.71
C ALA A 579 24.06 10.62 29.21
N LEU A 580 23.11 10.49 28.28
CA LEU A 580 21.74 10.07 28.58
C LEU A 580 21.76 8.71 29.28
N SER A 581 20.97 8.53 30.34
CA SER A 581 20.78 7.22 30.94
C SER A 581 20.22 6.23 29.88
N GLU A 582 20.53 4.94 30.01
CA GLU A 582 19.97 3.90 29.12
C GLU A 582 18.44 3.96 29.04
N ALA A 583 17.77 4.31 30.13
CA ALA A 583 16.31 4.46 30.18
C ALA A 583 15.82 5.64 29.34
N GLU A 584 16.51 6.78 29.37
CA GLU A 584 16.18 7.95 28.54
C GLU A 584 16.46 7.70 27.06
N ALA A 585 17.57 7.06 26.75
CA ALA A 585 17.90 6.66 25.38
C ALA A 585 16.84 5.66 24.84
N GLN A 586 16.37 4.74 25.65
CA GLN A 586 15.30 3.81 25.29
C GLN A 586 13.96 4.52 25.11
N ALA A 587 13.61 5.46 26.00
CA ALA A 587 12.38 6.25 25.87
C ALA A 587 12.35 7.10 24.60
N ARG A 588 13.49 7.70 24.23
CA ARG A 588 13.63 8.43 22.94
C ARG A 588 13.45 7.51 21.75
N ARG A 589 14.09 6.35 21.74
CA ARG A 589 13.88 5.36 20.69
C ARG A 589 12.41 4.97 20.56
N ASP A 590 11.73 4.70 21.67
CA ASP A 590 10.31 4.33 21.65
C ASP A 590 9.41 5.47 21.15
N ALA A 591 9.71 6.73 21.50
CA ALA A 591 9.01 7.91 21.01
C ALA A 591 9.20 8.10 19.48
N ALA A 592 10.43 7.99 18.99
CA ALA A 592 10.74 8.08 17.56
C ALA A 592 10.01 7.01 16.74
N ARG A 593 9.88 5.84 17.29
CA ARG A 593 9.14 4.71 16.70
C ARG A 593 7.66 4.98 16.55
N VAL A 594 7.03 5.42 17.63
CA VAL A 594 5.60 5.76 17.60
C VAL A 594 5.35 6.89 16.61
N LEU A 595 6.26 7.86 16.53
CA LEU A 595 6.19 8.95 15.57
C LEU A 595 6.38 8.49 14.12
N TYR A 596 7.34 7.58 13.86
CA TYR A 596 7.52 6.95 12.55
C TYR A 596 6.25 6.25 12.08
N VAL A 597 5.65 5.43 12.95
CA VAL A 597 4.40 4.74 12.65
C VAL A 597 3.28 5.74 12.35
N ALA A 598 3.15 6.81 13.15
CA ALA A 598 2.14 7.84 12.95
C ALA A 598 2.36 8.62 11.64
N ALA A 599 3.59 9.01 11.33
CA ALA A 599 3.94 9.72 10.08
C ALA A 599 3.63 8.87 8.84
N THR A 600 3.92 7.56 8.90
CA THR A 600 3.59 6.63 7.81
C THR A 600 2.10 6.34 7.64
N ARG A 601 1.22 6.86 8.50
CA ARG A 601 -0.25 6.84 8.29
C ARG A 601 -0.70 7.84 7.24
N ALA A 602 0.10 8.88 6.96
CA ALA A 602 -0.18 9.86 5.91
C ALA A 602 0.07 9.27 4.52
N THR A 603 -0.89 9.40 3.62
CA THR A 603 -0.70 8.90 2.24
C THR A 603 -0.39 10.02 1.25
N GLN A 604 -0.79 11.26 1.51
CA GLN A 604 -0.62 12.40 0.58
C GLN A 604 -0.03 13.65 1.23
N ARG A 605 -0.49 14.02 2.43
CA ARG A 605 -0.03 15.22 3.15
C ARG A 605 0.30 14.88 4.59
N LEU A 606 1.42 15.38 5.07
CA LEU A 606 1.85 15.27 6.46
C LEU A 606 2.12 16.65 7.04
N VAL A 607 1.59 16.90 8.23
CA VAL A 607 1.83 18.12 9.02
C VAL A 607 2.42 17.70 10.36
N LEU A 608 3.55 18.28 10.73
CA LEU A 608 4.24 18.03 12.00
C LEU A 608 4.26 19.35 12.81
N GLY A 609 3.70 19.34 14.00
CA GLY A 609 3.77 20.46 14.93
C GLY A 609 4.95 20.26 15.89
N SER A 610 6.00 21.09 15.77
CA SER A 610 7.19 21.05 16.64
C SER A 610 7.06 22.07 17.76
N VAL A 611 7.44 21.68 18.98
CA VAL A 611 7.51 22.54 20.17
C VAL A 611 8.93 23.01 20.40
#